data_209f7a104b3ca848a0359ee30e4e7fb7
#
_entry.id   209f7a104b3ca848a0359ee30e4e7fb7
#
_cell.length_a   1.000
_cell.length_b   1.000
_cell.length_c   1.000
_cell.angle_alpha   90.00
_cell.angle_beta   90.00
_cell.angle_gamma   90.00
#
_symmetry.space_group_name_H-M   'P 1'
#
loop_
_entity.id
_entity.type
_entity.pdbx_description
1 polymer ?
#
loop_
_entity_poly.entity_id
_entity_poly.type
_entity_poly.pdbx_seq_one_letter_code
_entity_poly.pdbx_strand_id
1 'polypeptide(L)'
;MSSSDNVPHVETEAVPSVGASGVLDKAAPSGRLGEDSTYRASPPVRSSPTPSSAESAPSNAPETPPSRPAGPPARRGPMVDLDPSGQVSQREPDRSQRQYLNYAFYKLDPAFRRLPKLEQAEMKAEFARAVDMWLEAPPEAGRILRTYSTVGTRADADFMFWRMGFSVDDFNAAQGLINRTRLGGYLTQPYNMVAMQKRSQYVNRIDGSGHGLELLPGEGKYLFVYPFIKTRAWYDLSPHARQGMMDEHIYAAGPFKGVRLNTSYSYGIDDQEFIVAFDSDFPQEFVDLVGRLRYTEASLYTLRDVPMFTCLKRTVDEILHDLA
;
A
#
# COMPACT_ATOMS: atom_id res chain seq x y z
N MET A 1 13.35 -70.63 -1.12
CA MET A 1 13.81 -70.12 -2.39
C MET A 1 13.54 -68.63 -2.31
N SER A 2 14.33 -67.80 -1.70
CA SER A 2 15.71 -67.30 -1.96
C SER A 2 15.79 -66.54 -3.28
N SER A 3 15.86 -65.19 -3.18
CA SER A 3 16.56 -64.19 -3.95
C SER A 3 16.13 -62.82 -3.43
N SER A 4 16.81 -62.17 -2.54
CA SER A 4 18.13 -61.40 -2.57
C SER A 4 18.10 -60.19 -3.51
N ASP A 5 18.08 -59.01 -2.87
CA ASP A 5 18.96 -57.86 -3.01
C ASP A 5 19.16 -57.18 -4.37
N ASN A 6 18.82 -55.90 -4.42
CA ASN A 6 19.76 -54.93 -4.92
C ASN A 6 19.39 -53.48 -4.51
N VAL A 7 20.16 -52.88 -3.59
CA VAL A 7 20.16 -51.47 -3.26
C VAL A 7 21.44 -50.86 -3.86
N PRO A 8 21.39 -49.83 -4.67
CA PRO A 8 22.59 -49.11 -5.07
C PRO A 8 22.99 -48.08 -4.00
N HIS A 9 24.22 -48.19 -3.53
CA HIS A 9 24.98 -47.21 -2.80
C HIS A 9 25.19 -45.96 -3.65
N VAL A 10 24.90 -44.79 -3.10
CA VAL A 10 25.39 -43.49 -3.62
C VAL A 10 26.53 -43.04 -2.73
N GLU A 11 27.70 -42.91 -3.32
CA GLU A 11 28.93 -42.40 -2.74
C GLU A 11 28.77 -40.91 -2.44
N THR A 12 29.14 -40.54 -1.23
CA THR A 12 29.32 -39.15 -0.80
C THR A 12 30.70 -38.67 -1.19
N GLU A 13 30.78 -37.77 -2.16
CA GLU A 13 32.00 -37.01 -2.44
C GLU A 13 32.21 -35.90 -1.38
N ALA A 14 33.40 -35.92 -0.81
CA ALA A 14 33.88 -34.96 0.18
C ALA A 14 34.37 -33.68 -0.51
N VAL A 15 33.92 -32.53 0.01
CA VAL A 15 34.40 -31.19 -0.38
C VAL A 15 35.66 -30.86 0.43
N PRO A 16 36.75 -30.40 -0.19
CA PRO A 16 38.02 -30.12 0.53
C PRO A 16 37.95 -28.78 1.29
N SER A 17 38.41 -28.81 2.52
CA SER A 17 38.70 -27.68 3.40
C SER A 17 39.90 -26.89 2.86
N VAL A 18 39.77 -25.58 2.69
CA VAL A 18 40.89 -24.66 2.48
C VAL A 18 41.21 -23.94 3.79
N GLY A 19 42.46 -24.12 4.18
CA GLY A 19 42.97 -23.69 5.47
C GLY A 19 43.22 -22.21 5.62
N ALA A 20 43.23 -21.85 6.89
CA ALA A 20 43.66 -20.55 7.39
C ALA A 20 45.20 -20.44 7.38
N SER A 21 45.71 -19.27 7.01
CA SER A 21 46.78 -18.57 7.70
C SER A 21 47.23 -17.30 6.96
N GLY A 22 47.41 -16.21 7.70
CA GLY A 22 48.00 -14.99 7.17
C GLY A 22 47.77 -13.79 8.10
N VAL A 23 48.41 -13.83 9.28
CA VAL A 23 48.61 -12.66 10.15
C VAL A 23 49.55 -11.69 9.44
N LEU A 24 49.18 -10.43 9.34
CA LEU A 24 50.12 -9.30 9.23
C LEU A 24 49.57 -8.09 9.94
N ASP A 25 50.18 -7.86 11.06
CA ASP A 25 50.24 -6.64 11.88
C ASP A 25 50.72 -5.45 11.03
N LYS A 26 50.05 -4.30 11.11
CA LYS A 26 50.67 -2.97 11.00
C LYS A 26 49.82 -1.88 11.61
N ALA A 27 50.29 -1.44 12.76
CA ALA A 27 50.37 -0.08 13.31
C ALA A 27 49.35 0.98 12.90
N ALA A 28 48.63 1.47 13.91
CA ALA A 28 47.91 2.75 13.89
C ALA A 28 48.90 3.94 13.95
N PRO A 29 48.48 5.11 13.44
CA PRO A 29 48.88 6.37 14.05
C PRO A 29 47.70 7.06 14.73
N SER A 30 47.96 7.45 15.96
CA SER A 30 47.22 8.40 16.78
C SER A 30 47.08 9.75 16.08
N GLY A 31 45.85 10.23 15.90
CA GLY A 31 45.54 11.57 15.39
C GLY A 31 44.37 12.17 16.17
N ARG A 32 44.67 13.24 16.87
CA ARG A 32 43.88 14.06 17.79
C ARG A 32 42.46 14.32 17.38
N LEU A 33 41.57 14.28 18.39
CA LEU A 33 40.27 14.94 18.45
C LEU A 33 40.41 16.42 18.07
N GLY A 34 39.66 16.83 17.03
CA GLY A 34 39.34 18.20 16.72
C GLY A 34 37.83 18.37 16.79
N GLU A 35 37.40 19.01 17.88
CA GLU A 35 36.06 19.57 17.99
C GLU A 35 35.87 20.63 16.89
N ASP A 36 34.87 20.49 16.04
CA ASP A 36 34.21 21.65 15.43
C ASP A 36 32.77 21.26 15.04
N SER A 37 31.89 21.54 16.01
CA SER A 37 30.45 21.54 15.83
C SER A 37 30.03 22.94 15.42
N THR A 38 29.89 23.19 14.13
CA THR A 38 29.20 24.38 13.65
C THR A 38 27.84 24.04 13.06
N TYR A 39 26.86 24.05 13.96
CA TYR A 39 25.44 24.13 13.62
C TYR A 39 25.21 25.50 12.96
N ARG A 40 24.99 25.55 11.65
CA ARG A 40 24.63 26.78 10.94
C ARG A 40 23.17 27.09 11.24
N ALA A 41 22.97 28.13 12.06
CA ALA A 41 21.69 28.77 12.28
C ALA A 41 21.19 29.46 10.98
N SER A 42 19.88 29.35 10.77
CA SER A 42 19.16 30.03 9.69
C SER A 42 19.26 31.56 9.85
N PRO A 43 19.32 32.32 8.74
CA PRO A 43 19.43 33.79 8.82
C PRO A 43 18.11 34.44 9.30
N PRO A 44 18.20 35.61 9.94
CA PRO A 44 17.02 36.27 10.50
C PRO A 44 16.17 36.93 9.38
N VAL A 45 14.85 36.85 9.61
CA VAL A 45 13.83 37.52 8.80
C VAL A 45 14.04 39.02 8.84
N ARG A 46 14.27 39.65 7.68
CA ARG A 46 14.32 41.11 7.54
C ARG A 46 12.89 41.68 7.66
N SER A 47 12.73 42.56 8.61
CA SER A 47 11.58 43.47 8.75
C SER A 47 11.54 44.49 7.61
N SER A 48 10.37 44.62 6.99
CA SER A 48 10.07 45.62 5.97
C SER A 48 9.97 47.03 6.58
N PRO A 49 10.46 48.07 5.93
CA PRO A 49 10.29 49.44 6.40
C PRO A 49 8.90 50.00 6.01
N THR A 50 8.33 50.77 6.93
CA THR A 50 7.11 51.55 6.78
C THR A 50 7.35 52.71 5.80
N PRO A 51 6.46 53.05 4.86
CA PRO A 51 6.61 54.25 4.01
C PRO A 51 6.06 55.48 4.69
N SER A 52 6.88 56.54 4.67
CA SER A 52 6.52 57.91 5.04
C SER A 52 5.99 58.69 3.84
N SER A 53 4.84 59.31 4.06
CA SER A 53 4.24 60.55 3.53
C SER A 53 4.63 61.12 2.16
N ALA A 54 3.61 61.21 1.30
CA ALA A 54 3.13 62.33 0.49
C ALA A 54 4.08 63.02 -0.50
N GLU A 55 3.78 62.84 -1.79
CA GLU A 55 3.85 63.94 -2.75
C GLU A 55 2.83 63.76 -3.90
N SER A 56 2.37 64.87 -4.40
CA SER A 56 1.19 65.18 -5.19
C SER A 56 1.11 64.54 -6.58
N ALA A 57 -0.11 64.29 -7.03
CA ALA A 57 -0.54 63.82 -8.34
C ALA A 57 -0.34 64.82 -9.49
N PRO A 58 -0.27 64.35 -10.73
CA PRO A 58 -0.98 64.96 -11.85
C PRO A 58 -2.07 64.05 -12.43
N SER A 59 -3.18 64.70 -12.72
CA SER A 59 -4.37 64.28 -13.45
C SER A 59 -4.02 63.64 -14.82
N ASN A 60 -4.50 62.44 -15.09
CA ASN A 60 -4.70 61.97 -16.44
C ASN A 60 -5.98 61.13 -16.59
N ALA A 61 -6.61 61.31 -17.76
CA ALA A 61 -7.90 60.81 -18.15
C ALA A 61 -8.11 59.27 -18.00
N PRO A 62 -9.36 58.76 -18.01
CA PRO A 62 -9.63 57.35 -17.74
C PRO A 62 -9.19 56.48 -18.92
N GLU A 63 -8.14 55.70 -18.70
CA GLU A 63 -7.85 54.54 -19.55
C GLU A 63 -8.87 53.43 -19.29
N THR A 64 -9.48 52.96 -20.35
CA THR A 64 -10.36 51.79 -20.35
C THR A 64 -9.58 50.60 -19.77
N PRO A 65 -10.08 49.91 -18.75
CA PRO A 65 -9.38 48.77 -18.19
C PRO A 65 -9.25 47.68 -19.27
N PRO A 66 -8.09 46.98 -19.33
CA PRO A 66 -7.91 45.87 -20.25
C PRO A 66 -8.96 44.82 -20.01
N SER A 67 -9.57 44.32 -21.07
CA SER A 67 -10.56 43.22 -21.03
C SER A 67 -9.99 42.07 -20.23
N ARG A 68 -10.71 41.70 -19.14
CA ARG A 68 -10.41 40.55 -18.30
C ARG A 68 -10.22 39.32 -19.19
N PRO A 69 -9.12 38.54 -19.08
CA PRO A 69 -8.97 37.33 -19.84
C PRO A 69 -10.19 36.44 -19.57
N ALA A 70 -10.73 35.84 -20.63
CA ALA A 70 -11.86 34.94 -20.54
C ALA A 70 -11.57 33.91 -19.44
N GLY A 71 -12.43 33.85 -18.43
CA GLY A 71 -12.31 32.88 -17.34
C GLY A 71 -12.25 31.46 -17.92
N PRO A 72 -11.70 30.51 -17.17
CA PRO A 72 -11.65 29.13 -17.60
C PRO A 72 -13.04 28.69 -18.06
N PRO A 73 -13.13 27.84 -19.13
CA PRO A 73 -14.41 27.41 -19.67
C PRO A 73 -15.28 26.90 -18.55
N ALA A 74 -16.57 27.28 -18.58
CA ALA A 74 -17.55 26.88 -17.58
C ALA A 74 -17.42 25.38 -17.30
N ARG A 75 -17.20 25.01 -16.04
CA ARG A 75 -17.13 23.62 -15.59
C ARG A 75 -18.34 22.89 -16.17
N ARG A 76 -18.09 21.92 -17.03
CA ARG A 76 -19.13 20.93 -17.33
C ARG A 76 -19.39 20.22 -16.03
N GLY A 77 -20.63 20.32 -15.54
CA GLY A 77 -21.06 19.60 -14.33
C GLY A 77 -20.72 18.10 -14.44
N PRO A 78 -20.74 17.37 -13.33
CA PRO A 78 -20.46 15.94 -13.35
C PRO A 78 -21.23 15.29 -14.47
N MET A 79 -20.55 14.46 -15.29
CA MET A 79 -21.25 13.69 -16.31
C MET A 79 -22.20 12.73 -15.59
N VAL A 80 -23.43 13.12 -15.56
CA VAL A 80 -24.52 12.24 -15.14
C VAL A 80 -24.74 11.28 -16.31
N ASP A 81 -24.76 9.98 -16.07
CA ASP A 81 -25.15 9.00 -17.06
C ASP A 81 -26.57 9.34 -17.52
N LEU A 82 -26.68 9.82 -18.74
CA LEU A 82 -27.99 10.11 -19.36
C LEU A 82 -28.45 8.85 -20.10
N ASP A 83 -29.70 8.52 -19.96
CA ASP A 83 -30.33 7.51 -20.80
C ASP A 83 -30.47 8.02 -22.26
N PRO A 84 -30.89 7.17 -23.23
CA PRO A 84 -31.07 7.58 -24.62
C PRO A 84 -32.06 8.74 -24.82
N SER A 85 -32.90 9.05 -23.82
CA SER A 85 -33.84 10.19 -23.85
C SER A 85 -33.23 11.49 -23.30
N GLY A 86 -31.97 11.46 -22.82
CA GLY A 86 -31.28 12.60 -22.23
C GLY A 86 -31.63 12.86 -20.74
N GLN A 87 -32.35 11.93 -20.12
CA GLN A 87 -32.65 12.02 -18.69
C GLN A 87 -31.54 11.34 -17.85
N VAL A 88 -31.41 11.78 -16.59
CA VAL A 88 -30.53 11.12 -15.64
C VAL A 88 -30.94 9.66 -15.52
N SER A 89 -30.05 8.76 -15.91
CA SER A 89 -30.29 7.32 -15.78
C SER A 89 -30.52 6.98 -14.30
N GLN A 90 -31.75 6.64 -13.96
CA GLN A 90 -32.13 6.12 -12.65
C GLN A 90 -31.89 4.60 -12.63
N ARG A 91 -30.66 4.16 -12.96
CA ARG A 91 -30.33 2.75 -12.74
C ARG A 91 -30.47 2.43 -11.27
N GLU A 92 -31.22 1.39 -10.98
CA GLU A 92 -31.28 0.81 -9.63
C GLU A 92 -29.86 0.56 -9.13
N PRO A 93 -29.57 0.88 -7.85
CA PRO A 93 -28.27 0.55 -7.25
C PRO A 93 -28.01 -0.95 -7.38
N ASP A 94 -26.83 -1.29 -7.91
CA ASP A 94 -26.39 -2.68 -7.97
C ASP A 94 -26.17 -3.22 -6.56
N ARG A 95 -27.06 -4.10 -6.09
CA ARG A 95 -27.04 -4.79 -4.80
C ARG A 95 -26.45 -6.19 -4.90
N SER A 96 -25.77 -6.53 -5.99
CA SER A 96 -25.09 -7.80 -6.13
C SER A 96 -24.05 -7.96 -5.01
N GLN A 97 -23.85 -9.20 -4.60
CA GLN A 97 -22.83 -9.52 -3.60
C GLN A 97 -21.45 -9.13 -4.12
N ARG A 98 -20.69 -8.42 -3.31
CA ARG A 98 -19.34 -7.97 -3.63
C ARG A 98 -18.36 -8.37 -2.56
N GLN A 99 -17.14 -8.61 -2.96
CA GLN A 99 -16.05 -8.88 -2.05
C GLN A 99 -15.58 -7.57 -1.40
N TYR A 100 -15.57 -7.54 -0.07
CA TYR A 100 -14.94 -6.50 0.73
C TYR A 100 -13.54 -6.94 1.14
N LEU A 101 -12.67 -5.96 1.37
CA LEU A 101 -11.28 -6.14 1.73
C LEU A 101 -10.94 -5.28 2.93
N ASN A 102 -10.13 -5.85 3.83
CA ASN A 102 -9.64 -5.14 4.99
C ASN A 102 -8.13 -5.36 5.12
N TYR A 103 -7.38 -4.28 5.20
CA TYR A 103 -5.93 -4.25 5.40
C TYR A 103 -5.66 -3.73 6.79
N ALA A 104 -5.51 -4.64 7.75
CA ALA A 104 -5.35 -4.33 9.17
C ALA A 104 -3.89 -4.49 9.58
N PHE A 105 -3.24 -3.40 9.96
CA PHE A 105 -1.86 -3.37 10.42
C PHE A 105 -1.81 -3.31 11.94
N TYR A 106 -0.92 -4.06 12.52
CA TYR A 106 -0.76 -4.21 13.95
C TYR A 106 0.65 -3.85 14.40
N LYS A 107 0.73 -3.24 15.57
CA LYS A 107 1.99 -2.94 16.27
C LYS A 107 1.96 -3.56 17.64
N LEU A 108 3.01 -4.34 17.97
CA LEU A 108 3.17 -4.96 19.28
C LEU A 108 3.73 -3.94 20.29
N ASP A 109 3.09 -3.85 21.46
CA ASP A 109 3.66 -3.12 22.60
C ASP A 109 4.96 -3.83 23.07
N PRO A 110 6.09 -3.12 23.21
CA PRO A 110 7.32 -3.67 23.73
C PRO A 110 7.21 -4.32 25.12
N ALA A 111 6.17 -3.98 25.90
CA ALA A 111 5.90 -4.61 27.20
C ALA A 111 5.71 -6.11 27.08
N PHE A 112 5.09 -6.59 25.99
CA PHE A 112 4.91 -8.02 25.74
C PHE A 112 6.24 -8.80 25.77
N ARG A 113 7.31 -8.24 25.20
CA ARG A 113 8.62 -8.89 25.14
C ARG A 113 9.26 -9.10 26.51
N ARG A 114 8.78 -8.39 27.54
CA ARG A 114 9.27 -8.51 28.94
C ARG A 114 8.55 -9.59 29.75
N LEU A 115 7.48 -10.15 29.23
CA LEU A 115 6.76 -11.26 29.87
C LEU A 115 7.60 -12.55 29.90
N PRO A 116 7.33 -13.48 30.84
CA PRO A 116 7.93 -14.81 30.84
C PRO A 116 7.68 -15.53 29.51
N LYS A 117 8.67 -16.26 29.02
CA LYS A 117 8.57 -16.95 27.71
C LYS A 117 7.41 -17.93 27.61
N LEU A 118 7.09 -18.62 28.72
CA LEU A 118 5.94 -19.52 28.76
C LEU A 118 4.62 -18.77 28.55
N GLU A 119 4.46 -17.63 29.22
CA GLU A 119 3.28 -16.78 29.09
C GLU A 119 3.15 -16.21 27.65
N GLN A 120 4.27 -15.74 27.08
CA GLN A 120 4.31 -15.32 25.67
C GLN A 120 3.83 -16.45 24.73
N ALA A 121 4.29 -17.69 24.95
CA ALA A 121 3.94 -18.83 24.12
C ALA A 121 2.42 -19.17 24.22
N GLU A 122 1.86 -19.15 25.44
CA GLU A 122 0.43 -19.37 25.66
C GLU A 122 -0.43 -18.30 24.97
N MET A 123 -0.04 -17.01 25.11
CA MET A 123 -0.75 -15.90 24.49
C MET A 123 -0.70 -15.97 22.96
N LYS A 124 0.43 -16.35 22.39
CA LYS A 124 0.60 -16.56 20.95
C LYS A 124 -0.31 -17.70 20.45
N ALA A 125 -0.33 -18.82 21.17
CA ALA A 125 -1.21 -19.94 20.82
C ALA A 125 -2.69 -19.58 20.93
N GLU A 126 -3.09 -18.78 21.92
CA GLU A 126 -4.44 -18.24 22.05
C GLU A 126 -4.82 -17.35 20.85
N PHE A 127 -3.91 -16.46 20.45
CA PHE A 127 -4.09 -15.57 19.29
C PHE A 127 -4.22 -16.37 17.99
N ALA A 128 -3.34 -17.34 17.74
CA ALA A 128 -3.41 -18.18 16.55
C ALA A 128 -4.78 -18.89 16.46
N ARG A 129 -5.25 -19.47 17.55
CA ARG A 129 -6.59 -20.09 17.59
C ARG A 129 -7.71 -19.11 17.29
N ALA A 130 -7.62 -17.87 17.77
CA ALA A 130 -8.62 -16.85 17.45
C ALA A 130 -8.65 -16.49 15.95
N VAL A 131 -7.50 -16.51 15.28
CA VAL A 131 -7.42 -16.33 13.83
C VAL A 131 -8.03 -17.50 13.09
N ASP A 132 -7.71 -18.74 13.51
CA ASP A 132 -8.27 -19.95 12.92
C ASP A 132 -9.80 -20.01 13.07
N MET A 133 -10.34 -19.66 14.25
CA MET A 133 -11.79 -19.58 14.49
C MET A 133 -12.50 -18.63 13.53
N TRP A 134 -11.86 -17.54 13.10
CA TRP A 134 -12.46 -16.66 12.10
C TRP A 134 -12.50 -17.31 10.73
N LEU A 135 -11.51 -18.16 10.40
CA LEU A 135 -11.43 -18.89 9.13
C LEU A 135 -12.41 -20.09 9.09
N GLU A 136 -12.83 -20.61 10.24
CA GLU A 136 -13.83 -21.68 10.37
C GLU A 136 -15.25 -21.17 10.04
N ALA A 137 -15.43 -20.64 8.83
CA ALA A 137 -16.71 -20.16 8.34
C ALA A 137 -17.20 -21.04 7.20
N PRO A 138 -18.52 -21.05 6.95
CA PRO A 138 -19.05 -21.73 5.77
C PRO A 138 -18.41 -21.15 4.49
N PRO A 139 -18.19 -21.98 3.43
CA PRO A 139 -17.57 -21.53 2.18
C PRO A 139 -18.27 -20.32 1.55
N GLU A 140 -19.59 -20.18 1.76
CA GLU A 140 -20.41 -19.08 1.25
C GLU A 140 -20.00 -17.72 1.83
N ALA A 141 -19.36 -17.67 2.99
CA ALA A 141 -18.83 -16.44 3.58
C ALA A 141 -17.65 -15.88 2.76
N GLY A 142 -17.01 -16.72 1.95
CA GLY A 142 -15.89 -16.32 1.09
C GLY A 142 -14.71 -15.69 1.84
N ARG A 143 -14.50 -16.13 3.12
CA ARG A 143 -13.45 -15.59 3.97
C ARG A 143 -12.09 -16.07 3.49
N ILE A 144 -11.22 -15.11 3.19
CA ILE A 144 -9.84 -15.35 2.81
C ILE A 144 -8.95 -14.48 3.71
N LEU A 145 -7.86 -15.07 4.21
CA LEU A 145 -6.82 -14.38 4.96
C LEU A 145 -5.47 -14.55 4.25
N ARG A 146 -4.77 -13.45 4.09
CA ARG A 146 -3.34 -13.42 3.77
C ARG A 146 -2.61 -12.65 4.85
N THR A 147 -1.47 -13.16 5.28
CA THR A 147 -0.74 -12.61 6.42
C THR A 147 0.67 -12.23 6.01
N TYR A 148 1.13 -11.10 6.53
CA TYR A 148 2.40 -10.51 6.14
C TYR A 148 3.11 -9.91 7.35
N SER A 149 4.43 -10.07 7.39
CA SER A 149 5.31 -9.37 8.33
C SER A 149 5.72 -8.02 7.73
N THR A 150 5.79 -6.99 8.58
CA THR A 150 6.39 -5.69 8.28
C THR A 150 7.57 -5.40 9.20
N VAL A 151 8.01 -6.39 9.99
CA VAL A 151 9.20 -6.31 10.83
C VAL A 151 10.42 -6.02 9.94
N GLY A 152 11.18 -4.99 10.31
CA GLY A 152 12.36 -4.56 9.55
C GLY A 152 12.07 -3.67 8.33
N THR A 153 10.81 -3.57 7.88
CA THR A 153 10.42 -2.70 6.74
C THR A 153 9.59 -1.49 7.17
N ARG A 154 8.95 -1.55 8.36
CA ARG A 154 8.20 -0.42 8.93
C ARG A 154 8.50 -0.27 10.43
N ALA A 155 8.58 0.98 10.89
CA ALA A 155 8.76 1.28 12.30
C ALA A 155 7.43 1.28 13.10
N ASP A 156 6.36 1.63 12.44
CA ASP A 156 5.03 1.88 13.01
C ASP A 156 4.06 0.70 12.91
N ALA A 157 4.46 -0.40 12.25
CA ALA A 157 3.69 -1.65 12.19
C ALA A 157 4.64 -2.85 12.19
N ASP A 158 4.22 -3.97 12.76
CA ASP A 158 5.00 -5.21 12.80
C ASP A 158 4.43 -6.29 11.88
N PHE A 159 3.09 -6.31 11.68
CA PHE A 159 2.45 -7.24 10.76
C PHE A 159 1.14 -6.69 10.20
N MET A 160 0.67 -7.32 9.13
CA MET A 160 -0.57 -6.96 8.46
C MET A 160 -1.40 -8.21 8.15
N PHE A 161 -2.70 -8.12 8.39
CA PHE A 161 -3.70 -9.08 7.92
C PHE A 161 -4.48 -8.48 6.76
N TRP A 162 -4.42 -9.13 5.61
CA TRP A 162 -5.29 -8.86 4.48
C TRP A 162 -6.45 -9.84 4.51
N ARG A 163 -7.60 -9.34 4.97
CA ARG A 163 -8.84 -10.09 5.08
C ARG A 163 -9.75 -9.78 3.92
N MET A 164 -10.43 -10.80 3.41
CA MET A 164 -11.43 -10.67 2.37
C MET A 164 -12.67 -11.46 2.79
N GLY A 165 -13.85 -10.98 2.40
CA GLY A 165 -15.12 -11.61 2.68
C GLY A 165 -16.26 -10.89 1.96
N PHE A 166 -17.47 -11.42 2.07
CA PHE A 166 -18.65 -10.83 1.44
C PHE A 166 -19.46 -9.92 2.38
N SER A 167 -19.02 -9.75 3.63
CA SER A 167 -19.63 -8.85 4.60
C SER A 167 -18.58 -8.03 5.35
N VAL A 168 -18.89 -6.75 5.60
CA VAL A 168 -18.08 -5.89 6.48
C VAL A 168 -18.16 -6.37 7.93
N ASP A 169 -19.27 -7.02 8.33
CA ASP A 169 -19.44 -7.59 9.67
C ASP A 169 -18.40 -8.67 9.97
N ASP A 170 -17.88 -9.36 8.94
CA ASP A 170 -16.81 -10.34 9.09
C ASP A 170 -15.54 -9.72 9.67
N PHE A 171 -15.22 -8.48 9.30
CA PHE A 171 -14.03 -7.77 9.79
C PHE A 171 -14.21 -7.34 11.24
N ASN A 172 -15.43 -6.90 11.61
CA ASN A 172 -15.77 -6.61 13.00
C ASN A 172 -15.66 -7.86 13.86
N ALA A 173 -16.21 -9.00 13.40
CA ALA A 173 -16.12 -10.27 14.07
C ALA A 173 -14.66 -10.74 14.26
N ALA A 174 -13.84 -10.63 13.20
CA ALA A 174 -12.41 -10.94 13.25
C ALA A 174 -11.68 -10.13 14.31
N GLN A 175 -11.88 -8.81 14.28
CA GLN A 175 -11.24 -7.93 15.26
C GLN A 175 -11.74 -8.18 16.67
N GLY A 176 -13.02 -8.49 16.85
CA GLY A 176 -13.60 -8.88 18.13
C GLY A 176 -12.98 -10.17 18.70
N LEU A 177 -12.65 -11.15 17.85
CA LEU A 177 -11.92 -12.35 18.27
C LEU A 177 -10.52 -12.00 18.77
N ILE A 178 -9.77 -11.21 18.01
CA ILE A 178 -8.42 -10.76 18.39
C ILE A 178 -8.43 -9.98 19.70
N ASN A 179 -9.34 -9.02 19.86
CA ASN A 179 -9.43 -8.17 21.04
C ASN A 179 -9.72 -8.94 22.34
N ARG A 180 -10.32 -10.12 22.22
CA ARG A 180 -10.59 -11.01 23.38
C ARG A 180 -9.38 -11.84 23.79
N THR A 181 -8.33 -11.92 22.96
CA THR A 181 -7.10 -12.62 23.33
C THR A 181 -6.23 -11.79 24.25
N ARG A 182 -5.45 -12.44 25.10
CA ARG A 182 -4.47 -11.76 25.96
C ARG A 182 -3.41 -10.99 25.14
N LEU A 183 -2.93 -11.58 24.03
CA LEU A 183 -2.01 -10.90 23.11
C LEU A 183 -2.66 -9.67 22.46
N GLY A 184 -3.95 -9.73 22.15
CA GLY A 184 -4.71 -8.58 21.62
C GLY A 184 -4.62 -7.33 22.49
N GLY A 185 -4.49 -7.50 23.83
CA GLY A 185 -4.28 -6.40 24.77
C GLY A 185 -2.92 -5.69 24.62
N TYR A 186 -1.95 -6.30 23.93
CA TYR A 186 -0.63 -5.73 23.62
C TYR A 186 -0.52 -5.25 22.17
N LEU A 187 -1.61 -5.27 21.41
CA LEU A 187 -1.62 -4.84 20.02
C LEU A 187 -2.31 -3.50 19.86
N THR A 188 -1.67 -2.58 19.19
CA THR A 188 -2.32 -1.40 18.62
C THR A 188 -2.53 -1.60 17.12
N GLN A 189 -3.48 -0.89 16.54
CA GLN A 189 -3.84 -0.97 15.13
C GLN A 189 -3.62 0.40 14.48
N PRO A 190 -2.38 0.76 14.10
CA PRO A 190 -2.05 2.09 13.59
C PRO A 190 -2.69 2.39 12.23
N TYR A 191 -2.98 1.34 11.46
CA TYR A 191 -3.66 1.47 10.17
C TYR A 191 -4.67 0.34 10.01
N ASN A 192 -5.85 0.71 9.53
CA ASN A 192 -6.93 -0.22 9.25
C ASN A 192 -7.73 0.34 8.06
N MET A 193 -7.49 -0.21 6.88
CA MET A 193 -8.09 0.29 5.65
C MET A 193 -9.14 -0.68 5.14
N VAL A 194 -10.29 -0.15 4.70
CA VAL A 194 -11.40 -0.92 4.15
C VAL A 194 -11.64 -0.54 2.70
N ALA A 195 -11.86 -1.54 1.88
CA ALA A 195 -12.17 -1.37 0.47
C ALA A 195 -13.19 -2.42 -0.01
N MET A 196 -13.64 -2.25 -1.24
CA MET A 196 -14.56 -3.17 -1.91
C MET A 196 -14.07 -3.45 -3.33
N GLN A 197 -14.22 -4.67 -3.78
CA GLN A 197 -13.95 -5.02 -5.15
C GLN A 197 -15.07 -4.51 -6.07
N LYS A 198 -14.65 -3.87 -7.15
CA LYS A 198 -15.55 -3.34 -8.19
C LYS A 198 -14.88 -3.53 -9.55
N ARG A 199 -15.68 -3.81 -10.58
CA ARG A 199 -15.18 -3.84 -11.95
C ARG A 199 -14.53 -2.49 -12.30
N SER A 200 -13.35 -2.51 -12.89
CA SER A 200 -12.70 -1.30 -13.39
C SER A 200 -13.59 -0.61 -14.41
N GLN A 201 -13.66 0.72 -14.33
CA GLN A 201 -14.32 1.53 -15.36
C GLN A 201 -13.44 1.73 -16.59
N TYR A 202 -12.16 1.40 -16.51
CA TYR A 202 -11.22 1.51 -17.63
C TYR A 202 -11.06 0.16 -18.30
N VAL A 203 -11.14 0.18 -19.63
CA VAL A 203 -10.96 -1.02 -20.47
C VAL A 203 -9.49 -1.15 -20.80
N ASN A 204 -8.91 -2.33 -20.56
CA ASN A 204 -7.60 -2.63 -21.10
C ASN A 204 -7.75 -2.92 -22.60
N ARG A 205 -7.35 -1.95 -23.45
CA ARG A 205 -7.45 -2.05 -24.91
C ARG A 205 -6.32 -2.85 -25.54
N ILE A 206 -5.29 -3.22 -24.75
CA ILE A 206 -4.11 -3.93 -25.26
C ILE A 206 -4.42 -5.43 -25.37
N ASP A 207 -5.08 -6.01 -24.37
CA ASP A 207 -5.40 -7.44 -24.34
C ASP A 207 -6.88 -7.77 -24.24
N GLY A 208 -7.74 -6.76 -24.16
CA GLY A 208 -9.19 -6.93 -24.02
C GLY A 208 -9.61 -7.51 -22.66
N SER A 209 -8.66 -7.75 -21.74
CA SER A 209 -8.97 -8.29 -20.43
C SER A 209 -9.62 -7.21 -19.56
N GLY A 210 -10.81 -7.49 -19.06
CA GLY A 210 -11.38 -6.77 -17.92
C GLY A 210 -10.92 -7.43 -16.63
N HIS A 211 -10.61 -6.65 -15.61
CA HIS A 211 -10.38 -7.21 -14.28
C HIS A 211 -11.62 -7.94 -13.79
N GLY A 212 -11.48 -9.17 -13.30
CA GLY A 212 -12.57 -9.94 -12.71
C GLY A 212 -13.24 -9.21 -11.56
N LEU A 213 -14.45 -9.66 -11.20
CA LEU A 213 -15.17 -9.12 -10.03
C LEU A 213 -14.61 -9.64 -8.70
N GLU A 214 -13.82 -10.70 -8.73
CA GLU A 214 -13.18 -11.26 -7.55
C GLU A 214 -11.68 -10.97 -7.59
N LEU A 215 -11.18 -10.55 -6.46
CA LEU A 215 -9.77 -10.35 -6.26
C LEU A 215 -9.17 -11.67 -5.80
N LEU A 216 -8.29 -12.20 -6.63
CA LEU A 216 -7.47 -13.35 -6.27
C LEU A 216 -6.17 -12.81 -5.70
N PRO A 217 -5.97 -12.91 -4.35
CA PRO A 217 -4.71 -12.49 -3.76
C PRO A 217 -3.59 -13.30 -4.38
N GLY A 218 -2.56 -12.60 -4.80
CA GLY A 218 -1.41 -13.23 -5.42
C GLY A 218 -0.64 -14.13 -4.47
N GLU A 219 0.29 -14.87 -5.03
CA GLU A 219 1.12 -15.81 -4.28
C GLU A 219 2.56 -15.32 -4.11
N GLY A 220 2.84 -14.08 -4.53
CA GLY A 220 4.15 -13.48 -4.43
C GLY A 220 4.66 -13.37 -3.01
N LYS A 221 5.96 -13.39 -2.87
CA LYS A 221 6.68 -13.29 -1.60
C LYS A 221 6.50 -11.92 -0.94
N TYR A 222 6.31 -10.88 -1.74
CA TYR A 222 6.17 -9.51 -1.29
C TYR A 222 4.84 -8.93 -1.72
N LEU A 223 4.27 -8.08 -0.84
CA LEU A 223 3.12 -7.24 -1.15
C LEU A 223 3.50 -5.78 -0.87
N PHE A 224 3.29 -4.92 -1.88
CA PHE A 224 3.44 -3.48 -1.76
C PHE A 224 2.05 -2.88 -1.75
N VAL A 225 1.61 -2.33 -0.61
CA VAL A 225 0.24 -1.84 -0.43
C VAL A 225 0.23 -0.41 0.08
N TYR A 226 -0.67 0.41 -0.48
CA TYR A 226 -0.84 1.79 -0.04
C TYR A 226 -2.21 2.35 -0.43
N PRO A 227 -2.73 3.33 0.36
CA PRO A 227 -3.91 4.10 -0.02
C PRO A 227 -3.57 5.00 -1.21
N PHE A 228 -4.57 5.27 -2.04
CA PHE A 228 -4.38 6.10 -3.22
C PHE A 228 -5.56 7.06 -3.41
N ILE A 229 -5.25 8.32 -3.66
CA ILE A 229 -6.24 9.39 -3.86
C ILE A 229 -5.86 10.18 -5.11
N LYS A 230 -6.83 10.41 -5.99
CA LYS A 230 -6.73 11.31 -7.14
C LYS A 230 -7.07 12.75 -6.76
N THR A 231 -6.54 13.70 -7.53
CA THR A 231 -6.95 15.10 -7.42
C THR A 231 -8.39 15.29 -7.90
N ARG A 232 -9.07 16.35 -7.46
CA ARG A 232 -10.41 16.68 -7.99
C ARG A 232 -10.38 16.97 -9.50
N ALA A 233 -9.28 17.52 -10.01
CA ALA A 233 -9.09 17.76 -11.44
C ALA A 233 -9.16 16.46 -12.28
N TRP A 234 -8.79 15.29 -11.72
CA TRP A 234 -8.99 14.01 -12.38
C TRP A 234 -10.45 13.74 -12.73
N TYR A 235 -11.35 14.07 -11.82
CA TYR A 235 -12.78 13.83 -11.97
C TYR A 235 -13.48 14.87 -12.87
N ASP A 236 -12.85 16.04 -13.06
CA ASP A 236 -13.30 17.07 -13.99
C ASP A 236 -12.98 16.72 -15.46
N LEU A 237 -12.06 15.77 -15.69
CA LEU A 237 -11.74 15.28 -17.03
C LEU A 237 -12.90 14.49 -17.65
N SER A 238 -13.03 14.55 -18.98
CA SER A 238 -13.96 13.69 -19.70
C SER A 238 -13.56 12.21 -19.55
N PRO A 239 -14.52 11.25 -19.64
CA PRO A 239 -14.19 9.83 -19.59
C PRO A 239 -13.20 9.41 -20.67
N HIS A 240 -13.25 10.00 -21.86
CA HIS A 240 -12.31 9.72 -22.95
C HIS A 240 -10.89 10.19 -22.64
N ALA A 241 -10.74 11.38 -22.02
CA ALA A 241 -9.43 11.87 -21.60
C ALA A 241 -8.83 10.96 -20.52
N ARG A 242 -9.61 10.58 -19.51
CA ARG A 242 -9.16 9.63 -18.48
C ARG A 242 -8.78 8.26 -19.05
N GLN A 243 -9.58 7.76 -20.02
CA GLN A 243 -9.26 6.48 -20.67
C GLN A 243 -7.93 6.57 -21.43
N GLY A 244 -7.69 7.67 -22.18
CA GLY A 244 -6.42 7.85 -22.90
C GLY A 244 -5.19 7.85 -21.98
N MET A 245 -5.27 8.57 -20.86
CA MET A 245 -4.20 8.56 -19.84
C MET A 245 -4.03 7.19 -19.20
N MET A 246 -5.11 6.45 -18.99
CA MET A 246 -5.02 5.08 -18.45
C MET A 246 -4.49 4.08 -19.49
N ASP A 247 -4.75 4.29 -20.79
CA ASP A 247 -4.15 3.49 -21.86
C ASP A 247 -2.61 3.65 -21.86
N GLU A 248 -2.09 4.89 -21.71
CA GLU A 248 -0.67 5.16 -21.53
C GLU A 248 -0.12 4.46 -20.28
N HIS A 249 -0.82 4.60 -19.14
CA HIS A 249 -0.44 4.00 -17.87
C HIS A 249 -0.36 2.46 -17.95
N ILE A 250 -1.36 1.83 -18.54
CA ILE A 250 -1.41 0.38 -18.75
C ILE A 250 -0.28 -0.08 -19.69
N TYR A 251 -0.04 0.68 -20.77
CA TYR A 251 1.04 0.40 -21.70
C TYR A 251 2.41 0.49 -21.01
N ALA A 252 2.63 1.53 -20.20
CA ALA A 252 3.87 1.70 -19.44
C ALA A 252 4.10 0.56 -18.44
N ALA A 253 3.04 0.01 -17.85
CA ALA A 253 3.11 -1.13 -16.92
C ALA A 253 3.34 -2.48 -17.64
N GLY A 254 3.00 -2.57 -18.92
CA GLY A 254 3.00 -3.83 -19.69
C GLY A 254 4.26 -4.69 -19.63
N PRO A 255 5.49 -4.14 -19.60
CA PRO A 255 6.72 -4.92 -19.49
C PRO A 255 6.90 -5.64 -18.15
N PHE A 256 6.29 -5.15 -17.06
CA PHE A 256 6.53 -5.61 -15.69
C PHE A 256 5.62 -6.80 -15.33
N LYS A 257 5.87 -7.95 -15.97
CA LYS A 257 5.02 -9.14 -15.83
C LYS A 257 5.12 -9.85 -14.48
N GLY A 258 6.20 -9.62 -13.73
CA GLY A 258 6.42 -10.16 -12.40
C GLY A 258 5.67 -9.39 -11.30
N VAL A 259 4.97 -8.29 -11.64
CA VAL A 259 4.19 -7.49 -10.69
C VAL A 259 2.70 -7.60 -11.02
N ARG A 260 1.93 -8.14 -10.09
CA ARG A 260 0.47 -8.25 -10.20
C ARG A 260 -0.22 -7.17 -9.39
N LEU A 261 -1.07 -6.37 -10.03
CA LEU A 261 -1.83 -5.31 -9.38
C LEU A 261 -3.20 -5.81 -8.94
N ASN A 262 -3.55 -5.49 -7.70
CA ASN A 262 -4.87 -5.63 -7.13
C ASN A 262 -5.37 -4.24 -6.69
N THR A 263 -6.30 -3.66 -7.44
CA THR A 263 -6.92 -2.37 -7.10
C THR A 263 -8.28 -2.61 -6.49
N SER A 264 -8.54 -1.99 -5.35
CA SER A 264 -9.84 -1.99 -4.68
C SER A 264 -10.31 -0.56 -4.41
N TYR A 265 -11.61 -0.39 -4.20
CA TYR A 265 -12.31 0.90 -4.17
C TYR A 265 -12.80 1.21 -2.76
N SER A 266 -12.52 2.41 -2.27
CA SER A 266 -12.87 2.85 -0.90
C SER A 266 -13.75 4.09 -0.87
N TYR A 267 -14.24 4.57 -2.00
CA TYR A 267 -15.05 5.79 -2.07
C TYR A 267 -16.16 5.84 -1.02
N GLY A 268 -16.03 6.73 -0.02
CA GLY A 268 -17.06 6.97 0.99
C GLY A 268 -17.18 5.90 2.07
N ILE A 269 -16.41 4.80 1.99
CA ILE A 269 -16.36 3.78 3.04
C ILE A 269 -15.09 3.88 3.88
N ASP A 270 -14.09 4.63 3.42
CA ASP A 270 -12.85 4.92 4.13
C ASP A 270 -12.28 6.27 3.63
N ASP A 271 -11.16 6.73 4.23
CA ASP A 271 -10.56 8.04 3.96
C ASP A 271 -9.94 8.16 2.55
N GLN A 272 -9.44 7.06 1.99
CA GLN A 272 -8.87 7.00 0.64
C GLN A 272 -9.95 6.66 -0.41
N GLU A 273 -9.61 6.87 -1.69
CA GLU A 273 -10.49 6.51 -2.81
C GLU A 273 -10.23 5.08 -3.31
N PHE A 274 -8.96 4.65 -3.20
CA PHE A 274 -8.52 3.32 -3.63
C PHE A 274 -7.51 2.76 -2.62
N ILE A 275 -7.39 1.44 -2.62
CA ILE A 275 -6.21 0.76 -2.11
C ILE A 275 -5.61 -0.01 -3.27
N VAL A 276 -4.32 0.19 -3.51
CA VAL A 276 -3.54 -0.55 -4.49
C VAL A 276 -2.61 -1.50 -3.77
N ALA A 277 -2.64 -2.76 -4.18
CA ALA A 277 -1.85 -3.82 -3.60
C ALA A 277 -1.13 -4.55 -4.73
N PHE A 278 0.19 -4.43 -4.78
CA PHE A 278 1.05 -5.05 -5.78
C PHE A 278 1.76 -6.26 -5.19
N ASP A 279 1.61 -7.38 -5.83
CA ASP A 279 2.10 -8.68 -5.44
C ASP A 279 3.24 -9.11 -6.38
N SER A 280 4.41 -9.43 -5.85
CA SER A 280 5.58 -9.80 -6.64
C SER A 280 6.60 -10.61 -5.85
N ASP A 281 7.39 -11.40 -6.54
CA ASP A 281 8.63 -12.01 -6.02
C ASP A 281 9.86 -11.10 -6.21
N PHE A 282 9.72 -10.02 -6.98
CA PHE A 282 10.82 -9.18 -7.45
C PHE A 282 10.64 -7.71 -7.02
N PRO A 283 11.12 -7.32 -5.82
CA PRO A 283 10.99 -5.94 -5.34
C PRO A 283 11.60 -4.90 -6.27
N GLN A 284 12.69 -5.23 -6.94
CA GLN A 284 13.35 -4.35 -7.92
C GLN A 284 12.43 -4.05 -9.11
N GLU A 285 11.69 -5.04 -9.62
CA GLU A 285 10.75 -4.86 -10.72
C GLU A 285 9.61 -3.91 -10.32
N PHE A 286 9.17 -3.98 -9.05
CA PHE A 286 8.17 -3.04 -8.53
C PHE A 286 8.71 -1.61 -8.46
N VAL A 287 9.95 -1.41 -8.02
CA VAL A 287 10.59 -0.08 -7.99
C VAL A 287 10.67 0.51 -9.40
N ASP A 288 11.11 -0.29 -10.37
CA ASP A 288 11.22 0.12 -11.77
C ASP A 288 9.85 0.45 -12.38
N LEU A 289 8.83 -0.38 -12.09
CA LEU A 289 7.44 -0.13 -12.47
C LEU A 289 6.95 1.22 -11.95
N VAL A 290 7.05 1.46 -10.65
CA VAL A 290 6.58 2.73 -10.04
C VAL A 290 7.37 3.90 -10.58
N GLY A 291 8.70 3.77 -10.72
CA GLY A 291 9.56 4.78 -11.34
C GLY A 291 9.06 5.15 -12.74
N ARG A 292 8.75 4.17 -13.58
CA ARG A 292 8.22 4.39 -14.93
C ARG A 292 6.82 5.04 -14.93
N LEU A 293 5.95 4.61 -14.02
CA LEU A 293 4.59 5.16 -13.92
C LEU A 293 4.57 6.64 -13.50
N ARG A 294 5.61 7.13 -12.80
CA ARG A 294 5.75 8.56 -12.43
C ARG A 294 5.88 9.49 -13.64
N TYR A 295 6.32 8.97 -14.79
CA TYR A 295 6.42 9.74 -16.03
C TYR A 295 5.14 9.73 -16.88
N THR A 296 4.13 8.96 -16.51
CA THR A 296 2.84 8.95 -17.24
C THR A 296 1.98 10.15 -16.86
N GLU A 297 1.17 10.62 -17.81
CA GLU A 297 0.28 11.77 -17.61
C GLU A 297 -0.70 11.55 -16.44
N ALA A 298 -1.19 10.32 -16.25
CA ALA A 298 -2.07 9.95 -15.14
C ALA A 298 -1.46 10.22 -13.76
N SER A 299 -0.11 10.25 -13.64
CA SER A 299 0.58 10.51 -12.37
C SER A 299 0.41 11.95 -11.88
N LEU A 300 0.22 12.94 -12.78
CA LEU A 300 -0.01 14.34 -12.46
C LEU A 300 -1.29 14.55 -11.62
N TYR A 301 -2.20 13.61 -11.68
CA TYR A 301 -3.48 13.64 -10.96
C TYR A 301 -3.45 12.82 -9.67
N THR A 302 -2.29 12.41 -9.19
CA THR A 302 -2.16 11.76 -7.88
C THR A 302 -2.08 12.83 -6.80
N LEU A 303 -3.05 12.81 -5.86
CA LEU A 303 -3.06 13.69 -4.70
C LEU A 303 -2.24 13.10 -3.55
N ARG A 304 -2.42 11.81 -3.27
CA ARG A 304 -1.75 11.08 -2.18
C ARG A 304 -1.64 9.60 -2.50
N ASP A 305 -0.48 9.03 -2.21
CA ASP A 305 -0.18 7.60 -2.34
C ASP A 305 0.71 7.09 -1.18
N VAL A 306 0.52 7.66 0.00
CA VAL A 306 1.23 7.32 1.23
C VAL A 306 0.23 7.12 2.38
N PRO A 307 0.60 6.31 3.42
CA PRO A 307 1.87 5.59 3.60
C PRO A 307 1.99 4.36 2.71
N MET A 308 3.22 4.03 2.29
CA MET A 308 3.51 2.82 1.52
C MET A 308 4.08 1.74 2.44
N PHE A 309 3.61 0.51 2.26
CA PHE A 309 4.01 -0.64 3.06
C PHE A 309 4.65 -1.70 2.17
N THR A 310 5.87 -2.12 2.52
CA THR A 310 6.51 -3.31 1.98
C THR A 310 6.31 -4.46 2.95
N CYS A 311 5.51 -5.43 2.55
CA CYS A 311 5.07 -6.53 3.40
C CYS A 311 5.65 -7.86 2.89
N LEU A 312 6.14 -8.70 3.80
CA LEU A 312 6.70 -10.02 3.49
C LEU A 312 5.65 -11.07 3.83
N LYS A 313 5.28 -11.92 2.86
CA LYS A 313 4.33 -13.02 3.10
C LYS A 313 4.88 -13.97 4.16
N ARG A 314 4.12 -14.18 5.23
CA ARG A 314 4.45 -15.05 6.36
C ARG A 314 3.18 -15.72 6.87
N THR A 315 3.30 -16.90 7.40
CA THR A 315 2.23 -17.55 8.17
C THR A 315 2.00 -16.84 9.50
N VAL A 316 0.87 -17.09 10.14
CA VAL A 316 0.59 -16.55 11.49
C VAL A 316 1.67 -16.97 12.48
N ASP A 317 2.11 -18.23 12.44
CA ASP A 317 3.13 -18.77 13.34
C ASP A 317 4.49 -18.09 13.12
N GLU A 318 4.91 -17.87 11.85
CA GLU A 318 6.14 -17.15 11.53
C GLU A 318 6.08 -15.70 12.04
N ILE A 319 4.94 -15.01 11.85
CA ILE A 319 4.74 -13.66 12.38
C ILE A 319 4.87 -13.66 13.90
N LEU A 320 4.18 -14.57 14.59
CA LEU A 320 4.22 -14.68 16.04
C LEU A 320 5.62 -15.05 16.55
N HIS A 321 6.39 -15.82 15.77
CA HIS A 321 7.80 -16.10 16.08
C HIS A 321 8.65 -14.82 16.00
N ASP A 322 8.49 -14.02 14.94
CA ASP A 322 9.29 -12.82 14.71
C ASP A 322 8.98 -11.68 15.71
N LEU A 323 7.82 -11.71 16.36
CA LEU A 323 7.41 -10.65 17.30
C LEU A 323 8.14 -10.71 18.65
N ALA A 324 8.53 -11.90 19.15
CA ALA A 324 9.19 -12.07 20.46
C ALA A 324 9.73 -13.51 20.72
#